data_91eaf34077f1b48ef9992577c2625bd7
#
_entry.id   91eaf34077f1b48ef9992577c2625bd7
#
_cell.length_a   1.000
_cell.length_b   1.000
_cell.length_c   1.000
_cell.angle_alpha   90.00
_cell.angle_beta   90.00
_cell.angle_gamma   90.00
#
_symmetry.space_group_name_H-M   'P 1'
#
loop_
_entity.id
_entity.type
_entity.pdbx_description
1 polymer ?
#
loop_
_entity_poly.entity_id
_entity_poly.type
_entity_poly.pdbx_seq_one_letter_code
_entity_poly.pdbx_strand_id
1 'polypeptide(L)'
;KITIIIPNYNGLQFLPPCLNALSSQTWQDFEILVVDNGSADGSVEWLREHEIPALLLSENTGFSGAANAGLRAVRTPYVILLNNDTEAAPLYVEKLLKAIERSPRIFSVSPKMLQMYHRELMDDAGDMYSIMGWAYQRGVGQEAERYDRPCHIFSACAGAAIYRREVFGRIGYFDEMHFAYLEDIDVGYRAKIEGYYNRYCPEAVVYHVGSGTSGSRYNPFKVRLAARNNVYLNYKNMPPLQLLINSVPILAGVAAKYVFFRKIGFGREYLAGVWEGIRTARKTKRVMYRPENLGNYLAIQWELILGAVIYVWEFSRRQMLKIKKMS
;
A
#
# COMPACT_ATOMS: atom_id res chain seq x y z
N LYS A 1 12.39 -8.42 -17.93
CA LYS A 1 11.13 -8.98 -17.40
C LYS A 1 10.36 -8.02 -16.47
N ILE A 2 11.00 -7.00 -15.94
CA ILE A 2 10.45 -6.12 -14.91
C ILE A 2 10.60 -4.67 -15.34
N THR A 3 9.60 -3.83 -15.07
CA THR A 3 9.77 -2.38 -15.04
C THR A 3 9.55 -1.90 -13.60
N ILE A 4 10.50 -1.11 -13.08
CA ILE A 4 10.39 -0.43 -11.80
C ILE A 4 9.83 0.97 -12.07
N ILE A 5 8.61 1.22 -11.60
CA ILE A 5 7.93 2.51 -11.71
C ILE A 5 8.13 3.26 -10.39
N ILE A 6 8.69 4.46 -10.49
CA ILE A 6 8.98 5.32 -9.33
C ILE A 6 8.12 6.59 -9.43
N PRO A 7 6.97 6.65 -8.74
CA PRO A 7 6.21 7.89 -8.61
C PRO A 7 7.05 8.96 -7.88
N ASN A 8 7.17 10.14 -8.47
CA ASN A 8 7.89 11.27 -7.88
C ASN A 8 7.00 12.52 -7.82
N TYR A 9 6.99 13.19 -6.68
CA TYR A 9 6.37 14.51 -6.53
C TYR A 9 7.16 15.35 -5.52
N ASN A 10 7.86 16.37 -5.99
CA ASN A 10 8.74 17.22 -5.19
C ASN A 10 9.70 16.40 -4.30
N GLY A 11 10.33 15.39 -4.90
CA GLY A 11 11.16 14.43 -4.20
C GLY A 11 12.60 14.37 -4.70
N LEU A 12 13.14 15.46 -5.25
CA LEU A 12 14.48 15.53 -5.80
C LEU A 12 15.54 14.99 -4.83
N GLN A 13 15.45 15.33 -3.55
CA GLN A 13 16.40 14.87 -2.54
C GLN A 13 16.45 13.35 -2.36
N PHE A 14 15.39 12.63 -2.74
CA PHE A 14 15.26 11.17 -2.58
C PHE A 14 15.60 10.39 -3.86
N LEU A 15 15.47 11.02 -5.05
CA LEU A 15 15.68 10.34 -6.33
C LEU A 15 17.10 9.78 -6.49
N PRO A 16 18.20 10.55 -6.24
CA PRO A 16 19.54 10.05 -6.43
C PRO A 16 19.86 8.80 -5.57
N PRO A 17 19.64 8.79 -4.24
CA PRO A 17 19.91 7.60 -3.43
C PRO A 17 19.03 6.40 -3.81
N CYS A 18 17.76 6.61 -4.18
CA CYS A 18 16.87 5.55 -4.63
C CYS A 18 17.39 4.89 -5.92
N LEU A 19 17.73 5.68 -6.93
CA LEU A 19 18.26 5.18 -8.21
C LEU A 19 19.63 4.52 -8.05
N ASN A 20 20.49 5.06 -7.20
CA ASN A 20 21.80 4.46 -6.90
C ASN A 20 21.65 3.09 -6.23
N ALA A 21 20.68 2.91 -5.33
CA ALA A 21 20.39 1.60 -4.74
C ALA A 21 19.90 0.58 -5.78
N LEU A 22 19.21 1.01 -6.83
CA LEU A 22 18.78 0.14 -7.93
C LEU A 22 19.94 -0.24 -8.85
N SER A 23 20.91 0.62 -9.08
CA SER A 23 22.10 0.27 -9.87
C SER A 23 22.96 -0.84 -9.24
N SER A 24 22.82 -1.05 -7.94
CA SER A 24 23.55 -2.06 -7.15
C SER A 24 22.80 -3.38 -6.97
N GLN A 25 21.69 -3.60 -7.68
CA GLN A 25 20.93 -4.86 -7.59
C GLN A 25 21.68 -6.04 -8.20
N THR A 26 21.53 -7.23 -7.62
CA THR A 26 22.11 -8.48 -8.16
C THR A 26 21.43 -8.94 -9.45
N TRP A 27 20.14 -8.61 -9.61
CA TRP A 27 19.36 -8.83 -10.82
C TRP A 27 19.23 -7.55 -11.60
N GLN A 28 19.78 -7.48 -12.81
CA GLN A 28 19.86 -6.28 -13.66
C GLN A 28 18.91 -6.28 -14.87
N ASP A 29 18.15 -7.38 -15.11
CA ASP A 29 17.19 -7.45 -16.22
C ASP A 29 15.88 -6.72 -15.84
N PHE A 30 15.97 -5.40 -15.64
CA PHE A 30 14.83 -4.51 -15.41
C PHE A 30 15.05 -3.14 -16.06
N GLU A 31 13.96 -2.46 -16.31
CA GLU A 31 13.91 -1.09 -16.76
C GLU A 31 13.41 -0.18 -15.62
N ILE A 32 13.83 1.08 -15.61
CA ILE A 32 13.35 2.09 -14.67
C ILE A 32 12.52 3.11 -15.43
N LEU A 33 11.36 3.46 -14.88
CA LEU A 33 10.52 4.56 -15.34
C LEU A 33 10.13 5.43 -14.14
N VAL A 34 10.66 6.64 -14.08
CA VAL A 34 10.20 7.65 -13.13
C VAL A 34 8.93 8.28 -13.66
N VAL A 35 7.90 8.39 -12.83
CA VAL A 35 6.69 9.14 -13.17
C VAL A 35 6.68 10.40 -12.34
N ASP A 36 7.14 11.50 -12.95
CA ASP A 36 7.09 12.81 -12.31
C ASP A 36 5.67 13.36 -12.34
N ASN A 37 5.12 13.62 -11.18
CA ASN A 37 3.71 13.94 -10.96
C ASN A 37 3.50 15.46 -10.81
N GLY A 38 4.14 16.25 -11.70
CA GLY A 38 4.03 17.70 -11.70
C GLY A 38 4.89 18.38 -10.63
N SER A 39 6.15 17.95 -10.47
CA SER A 39 7.08 18.53 -9.53
C SER A 39 7.52 19.94 -9.92
N ALA A 40 7.87 20.76 -8.90
CA ALA A 40 8.36 22.12 -9.03
C ALA A 40 9.67 22.36 -8.25
N ASP A 41 10.35 21.29 -7.82
CA ASP A 41 11.55 21.33 -6.96
C ASP A 41 12.87 21.11 -7.73
N GLY A 42 12.82 21.10 -9.08
CA GLY A 42 13.98 20.79 -9.91
C GLY A 42 14.12 19.30 -10.28
N SER A 43 13.16 18.44 -9.86
CA SER A 43 13.17 17.01 -10.19
C SER A 43 13.20 16.77 -11.70
N VAL A 44 12.41 17.52 -12.47
CA VAL A 44 12.29 17.34 -13.93
C VAL A 44 13.60 17.68 -14.65
N GLU A 45 14.23 18.77 -14.26
CA GLU A 45 15.52 19.22 -14.77
C GLU A 45 16.59 18.18 -14.47
N TRP A 46 16.65 17.72 -13.22
CA TRP A 46 17.59 16.71 -12.79
C TRP A 46 17.43 15.38 -13.55
N LEU A 47 16.21 14.91 -13.77
CA LEU A 47 15.92 13.70 -14.54
C LEU A 47 16.41 13.81 -15.98
N ARG A 48 16.24 14.97 -16.62
CA ARG A 48 16.73 15.24 -17.99
C ARG A 48 18.26 15.27 -18.04
N GLU A 49 18.91 15.99 -17.11
CA GLU A 49 20.38 16.10 -17.03
C GLU A 49 21.07 14.75 -16.85
N HIS A 50 20.41 13.81 -16.14
CA HIS A 50 20.95 12.47 -15.88
C HIS A 50 20.41 11.40 -16.84
N GLU A 51 19.68 11.81 -17.89
CA GLU A 51 19.13 10.92 -18.92
C GLU A 51 18.26 9.77 -18.34
N ILE A 52 17.58 10.02 -17.21
CA ILE A 52 16.70 9.04 -16.57
C ILE A 52 15.37 8.97 -17.32
N PRO A 53 14.92 7.75 -17.77
CA PRO A 53 13.61 7.59 -18.41
C PRO A 53 12.49 8.09 -17.50
N ALA A 54 11.73 9.09 -17.97
CA ALA A 54 10.68 9.72 -17.19
C ALA A 54 9.41 9.97 -18.00
N LEU A 55 8.26 9.77 -17.35
CA LEU A 55 6.94 10.22 -17.80
C LEU A 55 6.56 11.46 -16.97
N LEU A 56 6.41 12.60 -17.64
CA LEU A 56 6.14 13.87 -16.99
C LEU A 56 4.63 14.17 -17.05
N LEU A 57 3.99 14.27 -15.90
CA LEU A 57 2.58 14.71 -15.78
C LEU A 57 2.54 16.21 -15.53
N SER A 58 1.49 16.86 -16.02
CA SER A 58 1.32 18.31 -15.93
C SER A 58 0.90 18.80 -14.54
N GLU A 59 0.34 17.92 -13.72
CA GLU A 59 -0.18 18.23 -12.39
C GLU A 59 -0.09 17.02 -11.44
N ASN A 60 -0.22 17.27 -10.15
CA ASN A 60 -0.25 16.21 -9.15
C ASN A 60 -1.58 15.44 -9.15
N THR A 61 -1.59 14.26 -9.74
CA THR A 61 -2.74 13.34 -9.82
C THR A 61 -2.82 12.37 -8.63
N GLY A 62 -2.02 12.58 -7.60
CA GLY A 62 -1.86 11.66 -6.47
C GLY A 62 -1.05 10.41 -6.82
N PHE A 63 -0.82 9.57 -5.80
CA PHE A 63 -0.11 8.31 -6.00
C PHE A 63 -0.82 7.39 -7.00
N SER A 64 -2.15 7.26 -6.88
CA SER A 64 -2.96 6.40 -7.77
C SER A 64 -2.84 6.80 -9.23
N GLY A 65 -2.89 8.11 -9.54
CA GLY A 65 -2.77 8.62 -10.90
C GLY A 65 -1.38 8.40 -11.47
N ALA A 66 -0.32 8.70 -10.72
CA ALA A 66 1.06 8.50 -11.14
C ALA A 66 1.38 7.01 -11.37
N ALA A 67 0.98 6.12 -10.43
CA ALA A 67 1.13 4.68 -10.58
C ALA A 67 0.41 4.14 -11.82
N ASN A 68 -0.81 4.61 -12.08
CA ASN A 68 -1.58 4.22 -13.26
C ASN A 68 -0.94 4.71 -14.57
N ALA A 69 -0.42 5.93 -14.59
CA ALA A 69 0.28 6.47 -15.76
C ALA A 69 1.48 5.57 -16.12
N GLY A 70 2.29 5.20 -15.14
CA GLY A 70 3.39 4.27 -15.32
C GLY A 70 2.92 2.88 -15.76
N LEU A 71 1.92 2.29 -15.11
CA LEU A 71 1.37 0.97 -15.46
C LEU A 71 0.83 0.90 -16.89
N ARG A 72 0.25 2.00 -17.42
CA ARG A 72 -0.24 2.07 -18.81
C ARG A 72 0.90 2.21 -19.82
N ALA A 73 2.00 2.85 -19.43
CA ALA A 73 3.15 3.09 -20.29
C ALA A 73 4.00 1.84 -20.55
N VAL A 74 4.02 0.89 -19.60
CA VAL A 74 4.91 -0.28 -19.64
C VAL A 74 4.23 -1.54 -20.21
N ARG A 75 5.06 -2.51 -20.65
CA ARG A 75 4.57 -3.77 -21.25
C ARG A 75 5.17 -5.03 -20.62
N THR A 76 6.11 -4.86 -19.68
CA THR A 76 6.75 -5.99 -18.99
C THR A 76 5.72 -6.81 -18.20
N PRO A 77 5.93 -8.14 -18.04
CA PRO A 77 4.99 -9.00 -17.31
C PRO A 77 4.89 -8.67 -15.82
N TYR A 78 5.95 -8.15 -15.23
CA TYR A 78 5.97 -7.72 -13.84
C TYR A 78 6.31 -6.24 -13.73
N VAL A 79 5.71 -5.60 -12.71
CA VAL A 79 5.97 -4.21 -12.38
C VAL A 79 6.28 -4.10 -10.89
N ILE A 80 7.35 -3.42 -10.54
CA ILE A 80 7.60 -2.97 -9.17
C ILE A 80 7.14 -1.52 -9.08
N LEU A 81 6.25 -1.22 -8.13
CA LEU A 81 6.02 0.14 -7.69
C LEU A 81 6.97 0.40 -6.53
N LEU A 82 7.75 1.46 -6.62
CA LEU A 82 8.76 1.81 -5.63
C LEU A 82 8.71 3.30 -5.33
N ASN A 83 8.51 3.66 -4.06
CA ASN A 83 8.59 5.06 -3.65
C ASN A 83 10.00 5.62 -3.82
N ASN A 84 10.10 6.87 -4.20
CA ASN A 84 11.37 7.56 -4.35
C ASN A 84 12.17 7.71 -3.04
N ASP A 85 11.50 7.71 -1.88
CA ASP A 85 12.10 7.79 -0.54
C ASP A 85 12.49 6.41 0.04
N THR A 86 12.98 5.51 -0.84
CA THR A 86 13.40 4.15 -0.48
C THR A 86 14.83 3.85 -0.92
N GLU A 87 15.50 2.96 -0.20
CA GLU A 87 16.76 2.31 -0.60
C GLU A 87 16.55 0.79 -0.68
N ALA A 88 16.64 0.21 -1.86
CA ALA A 88 16.52 -1.22 -2.08
C ALA A 88 17.83 -1.96 -1.73
N ALA A 89 17.77 -2.98 -0.88
CA ALA A 89 18.92 -3.84 -0.62
C ALA A 89 19.31 -4.65 -1.88
N PRO A 90 20.56 -5.09 -2.03
CA PRO A 90 21.06 -5.68 -3.30
C PRO A 90 20.27 -6.86 -3.85
N LEU A 91 19.63 -7.66 -3.01
CA LEU A 91 18.83 -8.82 -3.42
C LEU A 91 17.33 -8.52 -3.61
N TYR A 92 16.89 -7.27 -3.44
CA TYR A 92 15.47 -6.90 -3.41
C TYR A 92 14.73 -7.33 -4.69
N VAL A 93 15.20 -6.94 -5.86
CA VAL A 93 14.54 -7.26 -7.14
C VAL A 93 14.53 -8.76 -7.40
N GLU A 94 15.66 -9.45 -7.21
CA GLU A 94 15.79 -10.88 -7.39
C GLU A 94 14.82 -11.68 -6.51
N LYS A 95 14.72 -11.33 -5.23
CA LYS A 95 13.88 -12.04 -4.27
C LYS A 95 12.39 -11.81 -4.53
N LEU A 96 12.00 -10.60 -4.91
CA LEU A 96 10.62 -10.30 -5.31
C LEU A 96 10.22 -11.07 -6.56
N LEU A 97 11.10 -11.11 -7.59
CA LEU A 97 10.85 -11.86 -8.81
C LEU A 97 10.67 -13.35 -8.52
N LYS A 98 11.61 -13.96 -7.79
CA LYS A 98 11.49 -15.37 -7.37
C LYS A 98 10.22 -15.66 -6.58
N ALA A 99 9.80 -14.72 -5.74
CA ALA A 99 8.59 -14.89 -4.92
C ALA A 99 7.31 -14.84 -5.75
N ILE A 100 7.19 -13.91 -6.69
CA ILE A 100 5.96 -13.77 -7.52
C ILE A 100 5.86 -14.90 -8.57
N GLU A 101 6.98 -15.45 -9.03
CA GLU A 101 7.00 -16.56 -9.99
C GLU A 101 6.63 -17.92 -9.36
N ARG A 102 6.57 -18.04 -8.03
CA ARG A 102 6.19 -19.31 -7.34
C ARG A 102 4.80 -19.81 -7.70
N SER A 103 3.89 -18.93 -8.10
CA SER A 103 2.54 -19.32 -8.52
C SER A 103 1.92 -18.25 -9.44
N PRO A 104 1.21 -18.65 -10.50
CA PRO A 104 0.48 -17.71 -11.36
C PRO A 104 -0.69 -17.02 -10.62
N ARG A 105 -1.11 -17.55 -9.47
CA ARG A 105 -2.16 -16.95 -8.63
C ARG A 105 -1.64 -15.86 -7.68
N ILE A 106 -0.32 -15.64 -7.60
CA ILE A 106 0.22 -14.51 -6.83
C ILE A 106 0.03 -13.24 -7.66
N PHE A 107 -0.78 -12.31 -7.12
CA PHE A 107 -0.97 -10.99 -7.71
C PHE A 107 0.18 -10.05 -7.33
N SER A 108 0.48 -9.96 -6.04
CA SER A 108 1.51 -9.06 -5.54
C SER A 108 2.35 -9.68 -4.43
N VAL A 109 3.58 -9.15 -4.30
CA VAL A 109 4.50 -9.53 -3.21
C VAL A 109 5.03 -8.26 -2.55
N SER A 110 4.83 -8.16 -1.23
CA SER A 110 5.40 -7.11 -0.38
C SER A 110 6.77 -7.54 0.14
N PRO A 111 7.80 -6.69 0.09
CA PRO A 111 9.09 -6.94 0.72
C PRO A 111 9.02 -6.76 2.24
N LYS A 112 10.13 -7.06 2.93
CA LYS A 112 10.43 -6.58 4.27
C LYS A 112 10.82 -5.10 4.17
N MET A 113 9.90 -4.22 4.52
CA MET A 113 10.20 -2.78 4.61
C MET A 113 10.70 -2.46 6.02
N LEU A 114 11.88 -1.90 6.10
CA LEU A 114 12.52 -1.44 7.32
C LEU A 114 12.55 0.08 7.37
N GLN A 115 12.53 0.64 8.58
CA GLN A 115 12.67 2.08 8.73
C GLN A 115 14.08 2.52 8.31
N MET A 116 14.20 3.57 7.50
CA MET A 116 15.48 4.05 6.98
C MET A 116 16.48 4.35 8.09
N TYR A 117 16.04 5.04 9.13
CA TYR A 117 16.90 5.53 10.23
C TYR A 117 16.91 4.62 11.45
N HIS A 118 16.11 3.54 11.45
CA HIS A 118 16.01 2.52 12.48
C HIS A 118 15.87 1.15 11.81
N ARG A 119 16.94 0.68 11.16
CA ARG A 119 16.93 -0.50 10.29
C ARG A 119 16.65 -1.82 11.03
N GLU A 120 16.71 -1.81 12.34
CA GLU A 120 16.30 -2.90 13.22
C GLU A 120 14.77 -2.98 13.41
N LEU A 121 14.02 -1.94 12.99
CA LEU A 121 12.58 -1.86 13.14
C LEU A 121 11.86 -2.00 11.79
N MET A 122 10.74 -2.73 11.85
CA MET A 122 9.82 -2.83 10.70
C MET A 122 9.15 -1.49 10.42
N ASP A 123 9.05 -1.15 9.14
CA ASP A 123 8.09 -0.17 8.64
C ASP A 123 6.82 -0.88 8.18
N ASP A 124 6.97 -1.93 7.35
CA ASP A 124 5.85 -2.76 6.91
C ASP A 124 6.28 -4.19 6.57
N ALA A 125 5.45 -5.18 6.96
CA ALA A 125 5.56 -6.59 6.59
C ALA A 125 4.31 -7.08 5.83
N GLY A 126 3.70 -6.20 5.04
CA GLY A 126 2.45 -6.40 4.32
C GLY A 126 1.24 -5.83 5.05
N ASP A 127 0.35 -5.26 4.27
CA ASP A 127 -0.85 -4.64 4.77
C ASP A 127 -1.92 -5.67 5.15
N MET A 128 -2.62 -5.38 6.23
CA MET A 128 -3.74 -6.16 6.74
C MET A 128 -5.01 -5.32 6.72
N TYR A 129 -6.15 -5.98 6.58
CA TYR A 129 -7.45 -5.34 6.66
C TYR A 129 -8.38 -6.12 7.60
N SER A 130 -9.21 -5.43 8.36
CA SER A 130 -10.05 -6.06 9.39
C SER A 130 -11.53 -5.83 9.17
N ILE A 131 -12.38 -6.66 9.79
CA ILE A 131 -13.83 -6.52 9.78
C ILE A 131 -14.33 -5.17 10.32
N MET A 132 -13.50 -4.51 11.14
CA MET A 132 -13.79 -3.14 11.64
C MET A 132 -13.52 -2.05 10.59
N GLY A 133 -13.17 -2.42 9.36
CA GLY A 133 -12.78 -1.48 8.33
C GLY A 133 -11.44 -0.79 8.62
N TRP A 134 -10.49 -1.46 9.28
CA TRP A 134 -9.17 -0.92 9.58
C TRP A 134 -8.11 -1.57 8.73
N ALA A 135 -7.46 -0.77 7.89
CA ALA A 135 -6.18 -1.11 7.32
C ALA A 135 -5.06 -0.81 8.33
N TYR A 136 -4.08 -1.68 8.41
CA TYR A 136 -2.90 -1.50 9.26
C TYR A 136 -1.69 -2.24 8.69
N GLN A 137 -0.53 -1.63 8.86
CA GLN A 137 0.74 -2.20 8.50
C GLN A 137 1.16 -3.25 9.53
N ARG A 138 1.41 -4.46 9.05
CA ARG A 138 1.86 -5.56 9.90
C ARG A 138 3.29 -5.28 10.37
N GLY A 139 3.51 -5.35 11.66
CA GLY A 139 4.84 -5.24 12.26
C GLY A 139 5.37 -3.82 12.48
N VAL A 140 4.68 -2.77 12.07
CA VAL A 140 5.18 -1.40 12.18
C VAL A 140 5.75 -1.07 13.57
N GLY A 141 7.03 -0.62 13.61
CA GLY A 141 7.75 -0.26 14.84
C GLY A 141 8.13 -1.45 15.73
N GLN A 142 8.08 -2.68 15.22
CA GLN A 142 8.55 -3.89 15.93
C GLN A 142 9.89 -4.35 15.36
N GLU A 143 10.60 -5.19 16.15
CA GLU A 143 11.89 -5.77 15.74
C GLU A 143 11.78 -6.59 14.48
N ALA A 144 12.64 -6.33 13.50
CA ALA A 144 12.61 -6.92 12.16
C ALA A 144 12.78 -8.43 12.15
N GLU A 145 13.55 -8.98 13.08
CA GLU A 145 13.85 -10.42 13.21
C GLU A 145 12.60 -11.27 13.44
N ARG A 146 11.53 -10.68 13.96
CA ARG A 146 10.25 -11.38 14.19
C ARG A 146 9.44 -11.63 12.92
N TYR A 147 9.86 -11.02 11.81
CA TYR A 147 9.15 -11.05 10.52
C TYR A 147 9.97 -11.74 9.42
N ASP A 148 10.69 -12.83 9.78
CA ASP A 148 11.57 -13.58 8.86
C ASP A 148 10.88 -14.75 8.15
N ARG A 149 9.56 -14.90 8.30
CA ARG A 149 8.80 -15.98 7.66
C ARG A 149 7.85 -15.42 6.60
N PRO A 150 7.86 -16.00 5.36
CA PRO A 150 6.89 -15.63 4.35
C PRO A 150 5.48 -16.03 4.77
N CYS A 151 4.50 -15.19 4.44
CA CYS A 151 3.11 -15.45 4.77
C CYS A 151 2.15 -14.85 3.71
N HIS A 152 0.87 -15.23 3.80
CA HIS A 152 -0.19 -14.52 3.13
C HIS A 152 -0.47 -13.20 3.84
N ILE A 153 -0.76 -12.18 3.04
CA ILE A 153 -1.13 -10.84 3.52
C ILE A 153 -2.42 -10.40 2.82
N PHE A 154 -3.08 -9.38 3.36
CA PHE A 154 -4.29 -8.88 2.73
C PHE A 154 -3.97 -8.12 1.44
N SER A 155 -2.99 -7.23 1.49
CA SER A 155 -2.45 -6.51 0.34
C SER A 155 -0.96 -6.24 0.50
N ALA A 156 -0.27 -5.97 -0.61
CA ALA A 156 1.10 -5.48 -0.59
C ALA A 156 1.09 -3.95 -0.64
N CYS A 157 1.89 -3.31 0.22
CA CYS A 157 2.08 -1.87 0.21
C CYS A 157 2.68 -1.41 -1.13
N ALA A 158 1.97 -0.58 -1.86
CA ALA A 158 2.37 -0.12 -3.18
C ALA A 158 3.64 0.76 -3.17
N GLY A 159 4.13 1.12 -2.00
CA GLY A 159 5.38 1.87 -1.84
C GLY A 159 6.64 1.08 -2.18
N ALA A 160 6.59 -0.28 -2.29
CA ALA A 160 7.76 -1.10 -2.63
C ALA A 160 7.41 -2.52 -3.10
N ALA A 161 6.27 -2.76 -3.72
CA ALA A 161 5.78 -4.09 -4.05
C ALA A 161 5.95 -4.44 -5.52
N ILE A 162 6.13 -5.76 -5.82
CA ILE A 162 6.02 -6.29 -7.17
C ILE A 162 4.60 -6.79 -7.45
N TYR A 163 4.14 -6.55 -8.67
CA TYR A 163 2.81 -6.91 -9.17
C TYR A 163 2.89 -7.69 -10.47
N ARG A 164 2.01 -8.66 -10.65
CA ARG A 164 1.73 -9.31 -11.93
C ARG A 164 0.86 -8.40 -12.77
N ARG A 165 1.45 -7.74 -13.80
CA ARG A 165 0.80 -6.66 -14.56
C ARG A 165 -0.49 -7.11 -15.26
N GLU A 166 -0.54 -8.32 -15.83
CA GLU A 166 -1.72 -8.81 -16.53
C GLU A 166 -2.99 -8.84 -15.68
N VAL A 167 -2.85 -9.00 -14.35
CA VAL A 167 -3.99 -9.07 -13.42
C VAL A 167 -4.72 -7.72 -13.35
N PHE A 168 -4.01 -6.60 -13.51
CA PHE A 168 -4.66 -5.28 -13.61
C PHE A 168 -5.65 -5.19 -14.77
N GLY A 169 -5.43 -5.94 -15.87
CA GLY A 169 -6.38 -6.04 -16.98
C GLY A 169 -7.73 -6.67 -16.59
N ARG A 170 -7.73 -7.53 -15.56
CA ARG A 170 -8.93 -8.20 -15.03
C ARG A 170 -9.62 -7.41 -13.92
N ILE A 171 -8.83 -6.92 -12.96
CA ILE A 171 -9.34 -6.26 -11.75
C ILE A 171 -9.47 -4.74 -11.89
N GLY A 172 -8.91 -4.15 -12.95
CA GLY A 172 -8.75 -2.71 -13.14
C GLY A 172 -7.53 -2.16 -12.40
N TYR A 173 -7.11 -0.96 -12.76
CA TYR A 173 -6.00 -0.23 -12.18
C TYR A 173 -6.33 0.34 -10.78
N PHE A 174 -5.41 1.10 -10.19
CA PHE A 174 -5.68 1.84 -8.94
C PHE A 174 -6.84 2.82 -9.13
N ASP A 175 -7.69 2.96 -8.13
CA ASP A 175 -8.81 3.91 -8.21
C ASP A 175 -8.30 5.32 -7.93
N GLU A 176 -8.27 6.17 -8.96
CA GLU A 176 -7.76 7.53 -8.86
C GLU A 176 -8.57 8.42 -7.91
N MET A 177 -9.82 8.04 -7.58
CA MET A 177 -10.57 8.71 -6.53
C MET A 177 -9.94 8.59 -5.13
N HIS A 178 -9.08 7.58 -4.90
CA HIS A 178 -8.31 7.49 -3.66
C HIS A 178 -7.29 8.62 -3.56
N PHE A 179 -6.73 9.06 -4.67
CA PHE A 179 -5.60 9.99 -4.74
C PHE A 179 -4.33 9.39 -4.12
N ALA A 180 -4.36 9.10 -2.82
CA ALA A 180 -3.35 8.36 -2.06
C ALA A 180 -3.99 7.72 -0.82
N TYR A 181 -3.36 6.68 -0.27
CA TYR A 181 -3.79 5.86 0.88
C TYR A 181 -4.97 4.94 0.60
N LEU A 182 -4.80 3.67 0.94
CA LEU A 182 -5.74 2.55 0.79
C LEU A 182 -6.03 2.12 -0.66
N GLU A 183 -5.43 2.73 -1.67
CA GLU A 183 -5.50 2.30 -3.07
C GLU A 183 -4.87 0.92 -3.28
N ASP A 184 -3.83 0.61 -2.52
CA ASP A 184 -3.17 -0.69 -2.47
C ASP A 184 -4.05 -1.77 -1.82
N ILE A 185 -4.74 -1.45 -0.73
CA ILE A 185 -5.73 -2.34 -0.13
C ILE A 185 -6.87 -2.61 -1.11
N ASP A 186 -7.33 -1.59 -1.86
CA ASP A 186 -8.39 -1.72 -2.87
C ASP A 186 -7.99 -2.71 -3.99
N VAL A 187 -6.81 -2.58 -4.58
CA VAL A 187 -6.38 -3.51 -5.63
C VAL A 187 -6.13 -4.91 -5.08
N GLY A 188 -5.57 -5.03 -3.87
CA GLY A 188 -5.38 -6.31 -3.19
C GLY A 188 -6.70 -7.01 -2.89
N TYR A 189 -7.73 -6.27 -2.48
CA TYR A 189 -9.08 -6.78 -2.26
C TYR A 189 -9.69 -7.30 -3.57
N ARG A 190 -9.65 -6.49 -4.64
CA ARG A 190 -10.15 -6.89 -5.96
C ARG A 190 -9.44 -8.12 -6.52
N ALA A 191 -8.15 -8.24 -6.33
CA ALA A 191 -7.40 -9.43 -6.71
C ALA A 191 -7.87 -10.68 -5.95
N LYS A 192 -8.14 -10.56 -4.64
CA LYS A 192 -8.70 -11.67 -3.84
C LYS A 192 -10.10 -12.07 -4.30
N ILE A 193 -10.96 -11.12 -4.68
CA ILE A 193 -12.28 -11.41 -5.26
C ILE A 193 -12.15 -12.30 -6.51
N GLU A 194 -11.14 -12.06 -7.34
CA GLU A 194 -10.86 -12.85 -8.55
C GLU A 194 -9.98 -14.11 -8.29
N GLY A 195 -9.78 -14.49 -7.02
CA GLY A 195 -9.09 -15.72 -6.62
C GLY A 195 -7.56 -15.65 -6.64
N TYR A 196 -7.00 -14.47 -6.79
CA TYR A 196 -5.57 -14.22 -6.59
C TYR A 196 -5.26 -14.01 -5.11
N TYR A 197 -3.99 -14.04 -4.73
CA TYR A 197 -3.55 -13.76 -3.37
C TYR A 197 -2.25 -12.91 -3.35
N ASN A 198 -2.02 -12.28 -2.21
CA ASN A 198 -0.88 -11.41 -1.96
C ASN A 198 0.05 -12.08 -0.94
N ARG A 199 1.37 -11.88 -1.09
CA ARG A 199 2.36 -12.51 -0.24
C ARG A 199 3.36 -11.52 0.32
N TYR A 200 3.91 -11.88 1.46
CA TYR A 200 5.06 -11.23 2.07
C TYR A 200 6.32 -12.04 1.79
N CYS A 201 7.42 -11.37 1.39
CA CYS A 201 8.72 -11.94 1.13
C CYS A 201 9.77 -11.31 2.06
N PRO A 202 10.17 -11.95 3.16
CA PRO A 202 11.13 -11.39 4.11
C PRO A 202 12.56 -11.29 3.56
N GLU A 203 12.88 -12.04 2.52
CA GLU A 203 14.21 -12.06 1.89
C GLU A 203 14.44 -10.85 0.97
N ALA A 204 13.37 -10.21 0.50
CA ALA A 204 13.42 -8.95 -0.24
C ALA A 204 13.38 -7.81 0.77
N VAL A 205 14.46 -7.05 0.91
CA VAL A 205 14.57 -5.98 1.91
C VAL A 205 14.63 -4.63 1.23
N VAL A 206 13.91 -3.65 1.79
CA VAL A 206 13.94 -2.25 1.37
C VAL A 206 13.89 -1.35 2.61
N TYR A 207 14.64 -0.27 2.60
CA TYR A 207 14.64 0.76 3.64
C TYR A 207 13.77 1.93 3.18
N HIS A 208 12.93 2.46 4.05
CA HIS A 208 11.96 3.49 3.72
C HIS A 208 12.03 4.64 4.73
N VAL A 209 12.05 5.88 4.23
CA VAL A 209 12.08 7.07 5.10
C VAL A 209 10.78 7.19 5.89
N GLY A 210 9.68 6.83 5.27
CA GLY A 210 8.37 6.91 5.89
C GLY A 210 7.87 8.36 6.03
N SER A 211 6.84 8.71 5.32
CA SER A 211 6.31 10.08 5.31
C SER A 211 7.26 11.16 4.77
N GLY A 212 8.28 10.80 3.96
CA GLY A 212 9.24 11.73 3.38
C GLY A 212 8.57 12.87 2.63
N THR A 213 7.60 12.57 1.78
CA THR A 213 6.83 13.57 1.01
C THR A 213 5.75 14.27 1.84
N SER A 214 5.18 13.63 2.86
CA SER A 214 3.99 14.10 3.60
C SER A 214 4.28 14.61 5.01
N GLY A 215 5.55 14.62 5.43
CA GLY A 215 6.12 15.33 6.58
C GLY A 215 5.83 14.74 7.96
N SER A 216 4.70 14.11 8.19
CA SER A 216 4.35 13.58 9.53
C SER A 216 3.44 12.35 9.45
N ARG A 217 3.48 11.54 10.51
CA ARG A 217 2.63 10.34 10.62
C ARG A 217 1.14 10.67 10.53
N TYR A 218 0.70 11.73 11.18
CA TYR A 218 -0.67 12.25 11.16
C TYR A 218 -0.66 13.74 10.84
N ASN A 219 -1.47 14.12 9.87
CA ASN A 219 -1.79 15.52 9.57
C ASN A 219 -3.23 15.60 9.04
N PRO A 220 -3.85 16.80 8.95
CA PRO A 220 -5.24 16.99 8.52
C PRO A 220 -5.55 16.30 7.19
N PHE A 221 -4.66 16.44 6.21
CA PHE A 221 -4.82 15.88 4.87
C PHE A 221 -4.87 14.34 4.90
N LYS A 222 -3.87 13.69 5.54
CA LYS A 222 -3.79 12.22 5.66
C LYS A 222 -5.01 11.64 6.36
N VAL A 223 -5.38 12.22 7.50
CA VAL A 223 -6.48 11.73 8.32
C VAL A 223 -7.81 11.81 7.55
N ARG A 224 -8.09 12.96 6.92
CA ARG A 224 -9.31 13.14 6.12
C ARG A 224 -9.35 12.21 4.92
N LEU A 225 -8.24 12.11 4.19
CA LEU A 225 -8.15 11.30 2.98
C LEU A 225 -8.30 9.80 3.30
N ALA A 226 -7.58 9.28 4.29
CA ALA A 226 -7.68 7.89 4.71
C ALA A 226 -9.09 7.53 5.25
N ALA A 227 -9.73 8.44 5.98
CA ALA A 227 -11.10 8.25 6.47
C ALA A 227 -12.10 8.17 5.30
N ARG A 228 -12.00 9.05 4.31
CA ARG A 228 -12.79 9.04 3.08
C ARG A 228 -12.59 7.75 2.30
N ASN A 229 -11.35 7.42 2.04
CA ASN A 229 -10.98 6.27 1.22
C ASN A 229 -11.40 4.93 1.85
N ASN A 230 -11.43 4.87 3.18
CA ASN A 230 -11.94 3.68 3.86
C ASN A 230 -13.44 3.44 3.60
N VAL A 231 -14.23 4.50 3.47
CA VAL A 231 -15.63 4.39 3.05
C VAL A 231 -15.72 3.90 1.60
N TYR A 232 -14.89 4.45 0.70
CA TYR A 232 -14.82 3.99 -0.70
C TYR A 232 -14.47 2.51 -0.79
N LEU A 233 -13.45 2.06 -0.07
CA LEU A 233 -12.98 0.68 -0.04
C LEU A 233 -14.10 -0.29 0.33
N ASN A 234 -14.83 -0.01 1.42
CA ASN A 234 -15.94 -0.85 1.86
C ASN A 234 -17.09 -0.85 0.87
N TYR A 235 -17.52 0.34 0.43
CA TYR A 235 -18.62 0.49 -0.51
C TYR A 235 -18.36 -0.19 -1.85
N LYS A 236 -17.13 -0.07 -2.36
CA LYS A 236 -16.72 -0.57 -3.67
C LYS A 236 -16.59 -2.10 -3.70
N ASN A 237 -15.97 -2.69 -2.69
CA ASN A 237 -15.52 -4.07 -2.72
C ASN A 237 -16.44 -5.05 -2.00
N MET A 238 -17.23 -4.61 -1.02
CA MET A 238 -18.15 -5.48 -0.31
C MET A 238 -19.49 -5.56 -1.04
N PRO A 239 -19.98 -6.77 -1.41
CA PRO A 239 -21.36 -6.96 -1.84
C PRO A 239 -22.35 -6.46 -0.78
N PRO A 240 -23.59 -6.08 -1.15
CA PRO A 240 -24.56 -5.50 -0.21
C PRO A 240 -24.79 -6.35 1.05
N LEU A 241 -24.88 -7.68 0.92
CA LEU A 241 -25.04 -8.57 2.05
C LEU A 241 -23.82 -8.57 2.98
N GLN A 242 -22.60 -8.62 2.41
CA GLN A 242 -21.37 -8.56 3.19
C GLN A 242 -21.24 -7.21 3.91
N LEU A 243 -21.58 -6.11 3.24
CA LEU A 243 -21.58 -4.78 3.83
C LEU A 243 -22.59 -4.67 4.97
N LEU A 244 -23.79 -5.28 4.83
CA LEU A 244 -24.80 -5.34 5.87
C LEU A 244 -24.30 -6.12 7.10
N ILE A 245 -23.75 -7.32 6.89
CA ILE A 245 -23.20 -8.16 7.96
C ILE A 245 -22.08 -7.43 8.71
N ASN A 246 -21.21 -6.72 7.98
CA ASN A 246 -20.07 -6.00 8.55
C ASN A 246 -20.42 -4.59 9.05
N SER A 247 -21.66 -4.12 8.89
CA SER A 247 -22.04 -2.75 9.25
C SER A 247 -21.79 -2.42 10.72
N VAL A 248 -22.16 -3.30 11.65
CA VAL A 248 -21.96 -3.10 13.08
C VAL A 248 -20.47 -3.00 13.45
N PRO A 249 -19.60 -3.97 13.10
CA PRO A 249 -18.16 -3.83 13.37
C PRO A 249 -17.53 -2.63 12.65
N ILE A 250 -17.94 -2.28 11.44
CA ILE A 250 -17.44 -1.07 10.75
C ILE A 250 -17.81 0.18 11.51
N LEU A 251 -19.08 0.33 11.96
CA LEU A 251 -19.51 1.49 12.74
C LEU A 251 -18.78 1.58 14.09
N ALA A 252 -18.58 0.46 14.77
CA ALA A 252 -17.76 0.40 15.98
C ALA A 252 -16.31 0.84 15.70
N GLY A 253 -15.75 0.39 14.58
CA GLY A 253 -14.42 0.80 14.11
C GLY A 253 -14.31 2.29 13.81
N VAL A 254 -15.31 2.87 13.16
CA VAL A 254 -15.40 4.32 12.92
C VAL A 254 -15.46 5.10 14.25
N ALA A 255 -16.30 4.66 15.17
CA ALA A 255 -16.43 5.30 16.49
C ALA A 255 -15.10 5.24 17.28
N ALA A 256 -14.43 4.09 17.31
CA ALA A 256 -13.14 3.94 17.99
C ALA A 256 -12.06 4.83 17.37
N LYS A 257 -11.95 4.89 16.02
CA LYS A 257 -11.03 5.81 15.34
C LYS A 257 -11.37 7.28 15.59
N TYR A 258 -12.65 7.62 15.63
CA TYR A 258 -13.05 8.98 15.97
C TYR A 258 -12.56 9.38 17.38
N VAL A 259 -12.77 8.51 18.39
CA VAL A 259 -12.28 8.76 19.75
C VAL A 259 -10.76 8.93 19.78
N PHE A 260 -10.03 8.07 19.04
CA PHE A 260 -8.57 8.16 18.92
C PHE A 260 -8.15 9.49 18.27
N PHE A 261 -8.69 9.84 17.10
CA PHE A 261 -8.33 11.06 16.39
C PHE A 261 -8.75 12.33 17.15
N ARG A 262 -9.88 12.29 17.88
CA ARG A 262 -10.28 13.37 18.75
C ARG A 262 -9.24 13.63 19.85
N LYS A 263 -8.68 12.56 20.45
CA LYS A 263 -7.66 12.68 21.51
C LYS A 263 -6.34 13.31 21.00
N ILE A 264 -6.00 13.12 19.74
CA ILE A 264 -4.79 13.69 19.13
C ILE A 264 -5.04 14.93 18.27
N GLY A 265 -6.24 15.54 18.37
CA GLY A 265 -6.56 16.82 17.76
C GLY A 265 -7.13 16.77 16.33
N PHE A 266 -7.35 15.58 15.74
CA PHE A 266 -7.80 15.42 14.34
C PHE A 266 -9.23 14.86 14.22
N GLY A 267 -10.06 14.99 15.25
CA GLY A 267 -11.41 14.42 15.24
C GLY A 267 -12.33 15.02 14.17
N ARG A 268 -12.21 16.35 13.91
CA ARG A 268 -12.99 17.04 12.88
C ARG A 268 -12.64 16.56 11.47
N GLU A 269 -11.35 16.46 11.18
CA GLU A 269 -10.80 15.99 9.91
C GLU A 269 -11.23 14.55 9.62
N TYR A 270 -11.19 13.70 10.65
CA TYR A 270 -11.64 12.31 10.52
C TYR A 270 -13.13 12.22 10.15
N LEU A 271 -14.02 12.92 10.89
CA LEU A 271 -15.45 12.93 10.57
C LEU A 271 -15.75 13.59 9.22
N ALA A 272 -15.04 14.66 8.87
CA ALA A 272 -15.18 15.30 7.57
C ALA A 272 -14.81 14.31 6.43
N GLY A 273 -13.76 13.51 6.60
CA GLY A 273 -13.39 12.47 5.64
C GLY A 273 -14.44 11.36 5.54
N VAL A 274 -14.95 10.84 6.66
CA VAL A 274 -16.02 9.84 6.66
C VAL A 274 -17.28 10.38 5.94
N TRP A 275 -17.67 11.59 6.25
CA TRP A 275 -18.85 12.23 5.65
C TRP A 275 -18.68 12.49 4.15
N GLU A 276 -17.51 12.96 3.73
CA GLU A 276 -17.15 13.11 2.32
C GLU A 276 -17.20 11.75 1.61
N GLY A 277 -16.67 10.70 2.24
CA GLY A 277 -16.71 9.34 1.73
C GLY A 277 -18.14 8.86 1.49
N ILE A 278 -19.04 9.02 2.46
CA ILE A 278 -20.46 8.64 2.33
C ILE A 278 -21.15 9.38 1.18
N ARG A 279 -20.89 10.68 1.04
CA ARG A 279 -21.51 11.51 -0.02
C ARG A 279 -21.02 11.16 -1.42
N THR A 280 -19.76 10.78 -1.55
CA THR A 280 -19.09 10.63 -2.84
C THR A 280 -18.82 9.17 -3.23
N ALA A 281 -19.02 8.18 -2.32
CA ALA A 281 -18.79 6.75 -2.59
C ALA A 281 -19.48 6.25 -3.87
N ARG A 282 -20.67 6.77 -4.18
CA ARG A 282 -21.41 6.40 -5.40
C ARG A 282 -20.68 6.74 -6.71
N LYS A 283 -19.68 7.61 -6.65
CA LYS A 283 -18.83 7.93 -7.81
C LYS A 283 -17.74 6.88 -8.05
N THR A 284 -17.42 6.05 -7.05
CA THR A 284 -16.49 4.93 -7.22
C THR A 284 -17.20 3.80 -7.97
N LYS A 285 -16.47 3.15 -8.87
CA LYS A 285 -17.01 2.01 -9.61
C LYS A 285 -17.05 0.77 -8.71
N ARG A 286 -18.24 0.35 -8.28
CA ARG A 286 -18.38 -0.87 -7.48
C ARG A 286 -17.93 -2.11 -8.24
N VAL A 287 -17.31 -3.04 -7.51
CA VAL A 287 -17.06 -4.39 -8.01
C VAL A 287 -18.40 -5.11 -8.13
N MET A 288 -18.69 -5.62 -9.32
CA MET A 288 -19.90 -6.42 -9.53
C MET A 288 -19.76 -7.76 -8.83
N TYR A 289 -20.76 -8.09 -8.02
CA TYR A 289 -20.85 -9.43 -7.43
C TYR A 289 -21.07 -10.47 -8.52
N ARG A 290 -20.29 -11.55 -8.45
CA ARG A 290 -20.43 -12.73 -9.31
C ARG A 290 -20.58 -13.96 -8.43
N PRO A 291 -21.63 -14.79 -8.65
CA PRO A 291 -21.87 -16.00 -7.84
C PRO A 291 -20.68 -16.96 -7.81
N GLU A 292 -19.95 -17.09 -8.92
CA GLU A 292 -18.75 -17.91 -9.03
C GLU A 292 -17.63 -17.50 -8.05
N ASN A 293 -17.62 -16.26 -7.59
CA ASN A 293 -16.65 -15.72 -6.63
C ASN A 293 -17.11 -15.84 -5.16
N LEU A 294 -18.25 -16.51 -4.89
CA LEU A 294 -18.78 -16.65 -3.52
C LEU A 294 -17.75 -17.24 -2.55
N GLY A 295 -17.03 -18.30 -2.96
CA GLY A 295 -15.97 -18.90 -2.16
C GLY A 295 -14.87 -17.93 -1.77
N ASN A 296 -14.49 -17.03 -2.71
CA ASN A 296 -13.48 -15.99 -2.47
C ASN A 296 -14.01 -14.94 -1.47
N TYR A 297 -15.29 -14.53 -1.59
CA TYR A 297 -15.89 -13.60 -0.61
C TYR A 297 -15.97 -14.19 0.79
N LEU A 298 -16.26 -15.50 0.93
CA LEU A 298 -16.25 -16.19 2.22
C LEU A 298 -14.84 -16.26 2.81
N ALA A 299 -13.84 -16.57 1.99
CA ALA A 299 -12.43 -16.54 2.40
C ALA A 299 -11.98 -15.14 2.85
N ILE A 300 -12.34 -14.09 2.08
CA ILE A 300 -12.08 -12.70 2.46
C ILE A 300 -12.78 -12.36 3.78
N GLN A 301 -14.04 -12.75 3.96
CA GLN A 301 -14.77 -12.50 5.21
C GLN A 301 -14.04 -13.11 6.41
N TRP A 302 -13.51 -14.32 6.26
CA TRP A 302 -12.70 -14.96 7.29
C TRP A 302 -11.40 -14.20 7.56
N GLU A 303 -10.70 -13.77 6.51
CA GLU A 303 -9.50 -12.94 6.66
C GLU A 303 -9.79 -11.60 7.37
N LEU A 304 -10.94 -10.97 7.11
CA LEU A 304 -11.34 -9.73 7.80
C LEU A 304 -11.54 -9.95 9.31
N ILE A 305 -12.13 -11.09 9.68
CA ILE A 305 -12.31 -11.47 11.10
C ILE A 305 -10.94 -11.73 11.75
N LEU A 306 -10.10 -12.55 11.10
CA LEU A 306 -8.74 -12.83 11.59
C LEU A 306 -7.90 -11.56 11.69
N GLY A 307 -8.04 -10.63 10.75
CA GLY A 307 -7.39 -9.33 10.77
C GLY A 307 -7.69 -8.53 12.04
N ALA A 308 -8.93 -8.57 12.52
CA ALA A 308 -9.29 -7.93 13.78
C ALA A 308 -8.63 -8.62 14.99
N VAL A 309 -8.62 -9.95 15.03
CA VAL A 309 -7.98 -10.74 16.10
C VAL A 309 -6.48 -10.47 16.15
N ILE A 310 -5.81 -10.52 15.00
CA ILE A 310 -4.37 -10.24 14.87
C ILE A 310 -4.06 -8.81 15.33
N TYR A 311 -4.90 -7.81 14.92
CA TYR A 311 -4.72 -6.42 15.36
C TYR A 311 -4.75 -6.28 16.88
N VAL A 312 -5.77 -6.87 17.54
CA VAL A 312 -5.91 -6.82 19.00
C VAL A 312 -4.71 -7.50 19.68
N TRP A 313 -4.29 -8.65 19.17
CA TRP A 313 -3.12 -9.38 19.72
C TRP A 313 -1.81 -8.57 19.57
N GLU A 314 -1.54 -8.00 18.38
CA GLU A 314 -0.36 -7.16 18.15
C GLU A 314 -0.41 -5.89 19.00
N PHE A 315 -1.58 -5.25 19.13
CA PHE A 315 -1.76 -4.07 19.97
C PHE A 315 -1.47 -4.37 21.43
N SER A 316 -2.06 -5.43 21.99
CA SER A 316 -1.86 -5.86 23.40
C SER A 316 -0.39 -6.17 23.67
N ARG A 317 0.27 -6.86 22.74
CA ARG A 317 1.70 -7.17 22.84
C ARG A 317 2.58 -5.91 22.84
N ARG A 318 2.27 -4.92 21.99
CA ARG A 318 3.00 -3.64 21.99
C ARG A 318 2.89 -2.90 23.32
N GLN A 319 1.72 -2.94 23.96
CA GLN A 319 1.53 -2.32 25.27
C GLN A 319 2.35 -3.04 26.34
N MET A 320 2.36 -4.37 26.37
CA MET A 320 3.17 -5.16 27.32
C MET A 320 4.67 -4.88 27.19
N LEU A 321 5.18 -4.73 25.94
CA LEU A 321 6.60 -4.43 25.70
C LEU A 321 6.98 -3.00 26.15
N LYS A 322 6.07 -2.03 26.03
CA LYS A 322 6.30 -0.68 26.56
C LYS A 322 6.39 -0.69 28.09
N ILE A 323 5.51 -1.42 28.77
CA ILE A 323 5.53 -1.54 30.23
C ILE A 323 6.85 -2.16 30.70
N LYS A 324 7.33 -3.25 30.03
CA LYS A 324 8.61 -3.89 30.36
C LYS A 324 9.85 -3.02 30.13
N LYS A 325 9.80 -2.02 29.25
CA LYS A 325 10.92 -1.08 29.01
C LYS A 325 10.92 0.09 30.01
N MET A 326 9.82 0.28 30.76
CA MET A 326 9.68 1.33 31.78
C MET A 326 9.90 0.81 33.21
N SER A 327 9.89 -0.50 33.41
CA SER A 327 10.28 -1.20 34.64
C SER A 327 11.74 -1.65 34.60
#